data_6363dbc129b50b5338b7a19d1105dae1
#
_entry.id   6363dbc129b50b5338b7a19d1105dae1
#
_cell.length_a   1.000
_cell.length_b   1.000
_cell.length_c   1.000
_cell.angle_alpha   90.00
_cell.angle_beta   90.00
_cell.angle_gamma   90.00
#
_symmetry.space_group_name_H-M   'P 1'
#
loop_
_entity.id
_entity.type
_entity.pdbx_description
1 polymer ?
#
loop_
_entity_poly.entity_id
_entity_poly.type
_entity_poly.pdbx_seq_one_letter_code
_entity_poly.pdbx_strand_id
1 'polypeptide(L)'
;IDVVTKLCDVSRLEDVEALADFTMETYGAVHVLCNNAGVGIPTPTHKMKLQDWKWIIDVDLWGPIYGVQTFLPLIEQQEEGHINSTSSMAGLIAGRKMGAYNVAKHGVVALMATLERELRAKKSAVTASVLCPGPIKTNISSHSVEYRPENPDGTVRTPKHKSVKGQNTGDRMEAVMAEI
;
A
#
# COMPACT_ATOMS: atom_id res chain seq x y z
N ILE A 1 -25.18 8.21 2.14
CA ILE A 1 -23.72 8.40 2.25
C ILE A 1 -23.26 8.91 0.90
N ASP A 2 -22.69 10.10 0.87
CA ASP A 2 -22.12 10.68 -0.34
C ASP A 2 -20.72 10.12 -0.54
N VAL A 3 -20.48 9.54 -1.72
CA VAL A 3 -19.19 8.96 -2.10
C VAL A 3 -18.71 9.64 -3.37
N VAL A 4 -17.47 10.14 -3.32
CA VAL A 4 -16.79 10.66 -4.50
C VAL A 4 -15.53 9.86 -4.77
N THR A 5 -15.04 9.90 -6.00
CA THR A 5 -13.81 9.19 -6.39
C THR A 5 -12.85 10.15 -7.07
N LYS A 6 -11.55 9.94 -6.81
CA LYS A 6 -10.44 10.63 -7.48
C LYS A 6 -9.36 9.63 -7.85
N LEU A 7 -8.89 9.69 -9.08
CA LEU A 7 -7.73 8.90 -9.50
C LEU A 7 -6.48 9.46 -8.79
N CYS A 8 -5.70 8.55 -8.19
CA CYS A 8 -4.49 8.89 -7.45
C CYS A 8 -3.47 7.75 -7.61
N ASP A 9 -2.29 8.07 -8.08
CA ASP A 9 -1.13 7.18 -8.01
C ASP A 9 -0.39 7.45 -6.70
N VAL A 10 -0.54 6.55 -5.72
CA VAL A 10 0.05 6.72 -4.38
C VAL A 10 1.57 6.73 -4.36
N SER A 11 2.23 6.31 -5.45
CA SER A 11 3.68 6.40 -5.60
C SER A 11 4.18 7.83 -5.90
N ARG A 12 3.26 8.77 -6.10
CA ARG A 12 3.53 10.17 -6.43
C ARG A 12 2.98 11.08 -5.34
N LEU A 13 3.86 11.85 -4.71
CA LEU A 13 3.47 12.78 -3.66
C LEU A 13 2.42 13.79 -4.14
N GLU A 14 2.59 14.33 -5.35
CA GLU A 14 1.71 15.32 -5.92
C GLU A 14 0.27 14.83 -6.09
N ASP A 15 0.10 13.53 -6.41
CA ASP A 15 -1.23 12.92 -6.55
C ASP A 15 -1.89 12.75 -5.16
N VAL A 16 -1.10 12.42 -4.13
CA VAL A 16 -1.58 12.27 -2.75
C VAL A 16 -1.95 13.64 -2.16
N GLU A 17 -1.16 14.68 -2.42
CA GLU A 17 -1.48 16.07 -2.05
C GLU A 17 -2.76 16.54 -2.74
N ALA A 18 -2.88 16.31 -4.05
CA ALA A 18 -4.09 16.64 -4.80
C ALA A 18 -5.33 15.86 -4.32
N LEU A 19 -5.18 14.64 -3.78
CA LEU A 19 -6.26 13.89 -3.15
C LEU A 19 -6.68 14.53 -1.82
N ALA A 20 -5.73 15.01 -1.03
CA ALA A 20 -6.02 15.70 0.22
C ALA A 20 -6.76 17.02 -0.02
N ASP A 21 -6.29 17.84 -0.96
CA ASP A 21 -6.96 19.09 -1.35
C ASP A 21 -8.40 18.82 -1.82
N PHE A 22 -8.58 17.85 -2.72
CA PHE A 22 -9.90 17.44 -3.19
C PHE A 22 -10.81 16.97 -2.05
N THR A 23 -10.27 16.25 -1.05
CA THR A 23 -11.03 15.79 0.11
C THR A 23 -11.48 16.98 0.95
N MET A 24 -10.59 17.93 1.21
CA MET A 24 -10.90 19.14 1.99
C MET A 24 -11.90 20.07 1.27
N GLU A 25 -11.75 20.24 -0.04
CA GLU A 25 -12.70 21.01 -0.86
C GLU A 25 -14.10 20.36 -0.87
N THR A 26 -14.18 19.03 -0.88
CA THR A 26 -15.47 18.32 -1.00
C THR A 26 -16.18 18.21 0.35
N TYR A 27 -15.45 17.87 1.42
CA TYR A 27 -16.04 17.52 2.72
C TYR A 27 -15.69 18.50 3.85
N GLY A 28 -14.72 19.39 3.66
CA GLY A 28 -14.26 20.35 4.66
C GLY A 28 -13.43 19.74 5.79
N ALA A 29 -13.37 18.42 5.91
CA ALA A 29 -12.64 17.71 6.97
C ALA A 29 -12.24 16.29 6.53
N VAL A 30 -11.24 15.74 7.19
CA VAL A 30 -10.87 14.32 7.09
C VAL A 30 -10.58 13.78 8.49
N HIS A 31 -11.18 12.63 8.84
CA HIS A 31 -11.05 12.00 10.16
C HIS A 31 -10.36 10.64 10.08
N VAL A 32 -10.48 9.95 8.96
CA VAL A 32 -9.90 8.61 8.78
C VAL A 32 -9.14 8.52 7.48
N LEU A 33 -7.88 8.04 7.56
CA LEU A 33 -7.08 7.67 6.40
C LEU A 33 -6.85 6.17 6.40
N CYS A 34 -7.11 5.52 5.25
CA CYS A 34 -6.78 4.12 5.00
C CYS A 34 -5.74 4.01 3.87
N ASN A 35 -4.48 3.89 4.20
CA ASN A 35 -3.42 3.57 3.24
C ASN A 35 -3.53 2.07 2.89
N ASN A 36 -4.21 1.77 1.80
CA ASN A 36 -4.53 0.39 1.42
C ASN A 36 -3.95 -0.05 0.08
N ALA A 37 -3.56 0.88 -0.78
CA ALA A 37 -2.97 0.55 -2.07
C ALA A 37 -1.72 -0.32 -1.89
N GLY A 38 -1.58 -1.33 -2.75
CA GLY A 38 -0.44 -2.24 -2.65
C GLY A 38 -0.33 -3.16 -3.86
N VAL A 39 0.90 -3.54 -4.17
CA VAL A 39 1.27 -4.41 -5.29
C VAL A 39 2.32 -5.42 -4.85
N GLY A 40 2.40 -6.56 -5.55
CA GLY A 40 3.41 -7.56 -5.22
C GLY A 40 3.55 -8.61 -6.32
N ILE A 41 4.80 -8.97 -6.63
CA ILE A 41 5.12 -10.01 -7.60
C ILE A 41 6.08 -11.03 -6.98
N PRO A 42 5.74 -12.32 -6.98
CA PRO A 42 6.60 -13.36 -6.45
C PRO A 42 7.79 -13.60 -7.40
N THR A 43 8.97 -13.12 -6.98
CA THR A 43 10.22 -13.29 -7.75
C THR A 43 11.36 -13.55 -6.78
N PRO A 44 12.27 -14.54 -7.06
CA PRO A 44 13.47 -14.71 -6.25
C PRO A 44 14.24 -13.41 -6.13
N THR A 45 14.66 -13.03 -4.92
CA THR A 45 15.24 -11.73 -4.60
C THR A 45 16.38 -11.33 -5.53
N HIS A 46 17.29 -12.27 -5.85
CA HIS A 46 18.44 -12.03 -6.75
C HIS A 46 18.08 -11.96 -8.25
N LYS A 47 16.84 -12.31 -8.62
CA LYS A 47 16.33 -12.25 -10.00
C LYS A 47 15.35 -11.10 -10.21
N MET A 48 14.93 -10.44 -9.14
CA MET A 48 14.01 -9.30 -9.23
C MET A 48 14.74 -8.10 -9.85
N LYS A 49 14.15 -7.51 -10.88
CA LYS A 49 14.71 -6.33 -11.54
C LYS A 49 14.66 -5.13 -10.57
N LEU A 50 15.64 -4.21 -10.66
CA LEU A 50 15.65 -3.00 -9.84
C LEU A 50 14.41 -2.12 -10.07
N GLN A 51 13.86 -2.13 -11.29
CA GLN A 51 12.61 -1.46 -11.62
C GLN A 51 11.42 -2.02 -10.82
N ASP A 52 11.31 -3.36 -10.66
CA ASP A 52 10.27 -3.98 -9.85
C ASP A 52 10.46 -3.67 -8.35
N TRP A 53 11.72 -3.65 -7.89
CA TRP A 53 12.05 -3.21 -6.53
C TRP A 53 11.57 -1.79 -6.30
N LYS A 54 11.96 -0.86 -7.19
CA LYS A 54 11.57 0.55 -7.08
C LYS A 54 10.04 0.68 -7.05
N TRP A 55 9.34 0.08 -8.00
CA TRP A 55 7.89 0.16 -8.10
C TRP A 55 7.17 -0.35 -6.85
N ILE A 56 7.57 -1.53 -6.31
CA ILE A 56 6.96 -2.08 -5.10
C ILE A 56 7.23 -1.18 -3.89
N ILE A 57 8.45 -0.68 -3.73
CA ILE A 57 8.80 0.23 -2.65
C ILE A 57 8.05 1.57 -2.78
N ASP A 58 7.94 2.11 -3.99
CA ASP A 58 7.25 3.38 -4.22
C ASP A 58 5.74 3.25 -3.86
N VAL A 59 5.07 2.19 -4.28
CA VAL A 59 3.65 1.99 -3.99
C VAL A 59 3.43 1.56 -2.53
N ASP A 60 4.12 0.51 -2.08
CA ASP A 60 3.79 -0.19 -0.83
C ASP A 60 4.42 0.43 0.43
N LEU A 61 5.44 1.31 0.27
CA LEU A 61 6.11 1.97 1.39
C LEU A 61 6.03 3.49 1.27
N TRP A 62 6.47 4.07 0.15
CA TRP A 62 6.38 5.52 -0.03
C TRP A 62 4.94 6.01 -0.05
N GLY A 63 4.01 5.27 -0.66
CA GLY A 63 2.58 5.62 -0.63
C GLY A 63 2.04 5.83 0.78
N PRO A 64 2.17 4.86 1.71
CA PRO A 64 1.84 5.06 3.12
C PRO A 64 2.58 6.22 3.81
N ILE A 65 3.87 6.45 3.49
CA ILE A 65 4.63 7.58 4.04
C ILE A 65 4.02 8.90 3.56
N TYR A 66 3.75 9.05 2.27
CA TYR A 66 3.10 10.25 1.71
C TYR A 66 1.71 10.45 2.31
N GLY A 67 0.92 9.37 2.43
CA GLY A 67 -0.39 9.45 3.08
C GLY A 67 -0.31 9.96 4.51
N VAL A 68 0.62 9.44 5.34
CA VAL A 68 0.81 9.93 6.71
C VAL A 68 1.24 11.40 6.71
N GLN A 69 2.24 11.77 5.91
CA GLN A 69 2.76 13.15 5.91
C GLN A 69 1.75 14.17 5.43
N THR A 70 0.95 13.84 4.43
CA THR A 70 -0.04 14.75 3.84
C THR A 70 -1.30 14.85 4.70
N PHE A 71 -1.83 13.73 5.19
CA PHE A 71 -3.13 13.70 5.85
C PHE A 71 -3.07 13.89 7.38
N LEU A 72 -1.99 13.48 8.05
CA LEU A 72 -1.90 13.63 9.51
C LEU A 72 -2.12 15.08 9.97
N PRO A 73 -1.50 16.12 9.35
CA PRO A 73 -1.74 17.51 9.77
C PRO A 73 -3.19 17.96 9.61
N LEU A 74 -3.93 17.40 8.65
CA LEU A 74 -5.35 17.70 8.42
C LEU A 74 -6.23 16.99 9.44
N ILE A 75 -5.91 15.73 9.75
CA ILE A 75 -6.65 14.92 10.74
C ILE A 75 -6.43 15.47 12.15
N GLU A 76 -5.24 15.97 12.48
CA GLU A 76 -4.94 16.57 13.78
C GLU A 76 -5.68 17.89 14.04
N GLN A 77 -6.31 18.48 13.04
CA GLN A 77 -7.20 19.65 13.20
C GLN A 77 -8.61 19.24 13.70
N GLN A 78 -8.91 17.96 13.73
CA GLN A 78 -10.21 17.43 14.15
C GLN A 78 -10.19 17.03 15.63
N GLU A 79 -11.37 16.88 16.24
CA GLU A 79 -11.51 16.45 17.63
C GLU A 79 -11.13 14.97 17.83
N GLU A 80 -11.19 14.19 16.78
CA GLU A 80 -10.80 12.76 16.75
C GLU A 80 -10.29 12.37 15.36
N GLY A 81 -9.47 11.33 15.28
CA GLY A 81 -9.01 10.82 14.00
C GLY A 81 -8.27 9.51 14.08
N HIS A 82 -8.16 8.85 12.91
CA HIS A 82 -7.48 7.56 12.83
C HIS A 82 -6.74 7.39 11.51
N ILE A 83 -5.51 6.90 11.57
CA ILE A 83 -4.73 6.50 10.40
C ILE A 83 -4.50 5.00 10.45
N ASN A 84 -4.98 4.29 9.44
CA ASN A 84 -4.69 2.87 9.24
C ASN A 84 -3.82 2.67 8.01
N SER A 85 -2.82 1.80 8.11
CA SER A 85 -2.07 1.32 6.94
C SER A 85 -2.14 -0.19 6.82
N THR A 86 -2.44 -0.68 5.62
CA THR A 86 -2.47 -2.10 5.32
C THR A 86 -1.07 -2.61 4.99
N SER A 87 -0.50 -3.34 5.95
CA SER A 87 0.70 -4.15 5.77
C SER A 87 0.32 -5.56 5.29
N SER A 88 0.87 -6.58 5.89
CA SER A 88 0.64 -8.00 5.61
C SER A 88 1.28 -8.84 6.72
N MET A 89 0.96 -10.12 6.80
CA MET A 89 1.82 -11.10 7.48
C MET A 89 3.28 -11.01 7.00
N ALA A 90 3.50 -10.68 5.72
CA ALA A 90 4.81 -10.43 5.13
C ALA A 90 5.55 -9.20 5.72
N GLY A 91 4.90 -8.40 6.54
CA GLY A 91 5.49 -7.34 7.36
C GLY A 91 5.95 -7.81 8.74
N LEU A 92 5.62 -9.05 9.12
CA LEU A 92 5.98 -9.67 10.40
C LEU A 92 6.93 -10.85 10.20
N ILE A 93 6.78 -11.57 9.08
CA ILE A 93 7.57 -12.75 8.72
C ILE A 93 8.02 -12.62 7.26
N ALA A 94 9.30 -12.90 6.99
CA ALA A 94 9.84 -12.80 5.64
C ALA A 94 9.61 -14.09 4.84
N GLY A 95 8.69 -14.06 3.90
CA GLY A 95 8.42 -15.15 2.95
C GLY A 95 9.43 -15.23 1.80
N ARG A 96 9.60 -16.43 1.24
CA ARG A 96 10.46 -16.65 0.06
C ARG A 96 9.88 -15.97 -1.18
N LYS A 97 10.76 -15.54 -2.10
CA LYS A 97 10.39 -14.92 -3.39
C LYS A 97 9.61 -13.59 -3.28
N MET A 98 9.65 -12.94 -2.13
CA MET A 98 8.90 -11.71 -1.84
C MET A 98 9.80 -10.57 -1.33
N GLY A 99 11.07 -10.50 -1.78
CA GLY A 99 12.08 -9.59 -1.22
C GLY A 99 11.61 -8.16 -1.08
N ALA A 100 11.24 -7.49 -2.18
CA ALA A 100 10.79 -6.10 -2.15
C ALA A 100 9.50 -5.91 -1.34
N TYR A 101 8.55 -6.83 -1.48
CA TYR A 101 7.30 -6.82 -0.74
C TYR A 101 7.51 -6.97 0.77
N ASN A 102 8.35 -7.94 1.20
CA ASN A 102 8.69 -8.10 2.62
C ASN A 102 9.32 -6.82 3.18
N VAL A 103 10.29 -6.22 2.47
CA VAL A 103 10.95 -4.97 2.90
C VAL A 103 9.93 -3.86 3.05
N ALA A 104 9.07 -3.64 2.04
CA ALA A 104 8.05 -2.61 2.09
C ALA A 104 7.08 -2.82 3.27
N LYS A 105 6.54 -4.03 3.42
CA LYS A 105 5.53 -4.33 4.45
C LYS A 105 6.10 -4.32 5.88
N HIS A 106 7.37 -4.71 6.10
CA HIS A 106 8.07 -4.48 7.37
C HIS A 106 8.26 -2.98 7.63
N GLY A 107 8.59 -2.20 6.58
CA GLY A 107 8.68 -0.74 6.67
C GLY A 107 7.38 -0.10 7.12
N VAL A 108 6.23 -0.55 6.58
CA VAL A 108 4.91 -0.06 6.99
C VAL A 108 4.61 -0.39 8.46
N VAL A 109 4.95 -1.60 8.94
CA VAL A 109 4.79 -1.95 10.36
C VAL A 109 5.62 -1.01 11.24
N ALA A 110 6.88 -0.78 10.88
CA ALA A 110 7.76 0.11 11.63
C ALA A 110 7.24 1.57 11.62
N LEU A 111 6.82 2.08 10.46
CA LEU A 111 6.22 3.41 10.30
C LEU A 111 5.04 3.60 11.25
N MET A 112 4.06 2.70 11.19
CA MET A 112 2.83 2.85 11.95
C MET A 112 3.02 2.64 13.46
N ALA A 113 3.91 1.71 13.85
CA ALA A 113 4.25 1.50 15.25
C ALA A 113 5.01 2.71 15.85
N THR A 114 5.82 3.39 15.04
CA THR A 114 6.49 4.63 15.44
C THR A 114 5.48 5.76 15.58
N LEU A 115 4.64 5.96 14.57
CA LEU A 115 3.60 6.99 14.56
C LEU A 115 2.67 6.86 15.78
N GLU A 116 2.18 5.66 16.08
CA GLU A 116 1.30 5.43 17.24
C GLU A 116 1.97 5.81 18.57
N ARG A 117 3.26 5.51 18.74
CA ARG A 117 4.01 5.90 19.94
C ARG A 117 4.19 7.41 20.04
N GLU A 118 4.44 8.09 18.93
CA GLU A 118 4.58 9.55 18.87
C GLU A 118 3.26 10.26 19.19
N LEU A 119 2.14 9.78 18.59
CA LEU A 119 0.81 10.29 18.86
C LEU A 119 0.42 10.13 20.34
N ARG A 120 0.69 8.97 20.93
CA ARG A 120 0.47 8.73 22.37
C ARG A 120 1.33 9.64 23.25
N ALA A 121 2.61 9.80 22.91
CA ALA A 121 3.53 10.64 23.69
C ALA A 121 3.06 12.10 23.78
N LYS A 122 2.51 12.64 22.69
CA LYS A 122 1.94 14.00 22.65
C LYS A 122 0.47 14.07 23.08
N LYS A 123 -0.13 12.97 23.54
CA LYS A 123 -1.55 12.86 23.90
C LYS A 123 -2.49 13.34 22.79
N SER A 124 -2.17 13.01 21.54
CA SER A 124 -2.99 13.36 20.39
C SER A 124 -4.38 12.71 20.49
N ALA A 125 -5.40 13.38 20.00
CA ALA A 125 -6.73 12.80 19.78
C ALA A 125 -6.74 11.84 18.56
N VAL A 126 -5.68 11.87 17.74
CA VAL A 126 -5.50 10.98 16.60
C VAL A 126 -4.79 9.70 17.04
N THR A 127 -5.22 8.57 16.52
CA THR A 127 -4.62 7.25 16.76
C THR A 127 -4.12 6.64 15.45
N ALA A 128 -3.21 5.67 15.54
CA ALA A 128 -2.70 4.97 14.37
C ALA A 128 -2.75 3.44 14.57
N SER A 129 -2.96 2.71 13.49
CA SER A 129 -2.93 1.24 13.50
C SER A 129 -2.35 0.67 12.23
N VAL A 130 -1.88 -0.57 12.29
CA VAL A 130 -1.44 -1.34 11.14
C VAL A 130 -2.22 -2.64 11.05
N LEU A 131 -2.81 -2.90 9.89
CA LEU A 131 -3.49 -4.15 9.58
C LEU A 131 -2.50 -5.10 8.91
N CYS A 132 -2.31 -6.30 9.46
CA CYS A 132 -1.39 -7.32 8.95
C CYS A 132 -2.16 -8.58 8.51
N PRO A 133 -2.93 -8.54 7.42
CA PRO A 133 -3.73 -9.68 6.99
C PRO A 133 -2.87 -10.84 6.52
N GLY A 134 -3.38 -12.05 6.74
CA GLY A 134 -2.92 -13.26 6.08
C GLY A 134 -3.37 -13.32 4.61
N PRO A 135 -3.33 -14.51 3.99
CA PRO A 135 -3.83 -14.70 2.63
C PRO A 135 -5.33 -14.40 2.54
N ILE A 136 -5.68 -13.36 1.81
CA ILE A 136 -7.06 -12.94 1.56
C ILE A 136 -7.32 -12.98 0.06
N LYS A 137 -8.46 -13.51 -0.34
CA LYS A 137 -8.87 -13.54 -1.75
C LYS A 137 -9.17 -12.11 -2.23
N THR A 138 -8.20 -11.52 -2.92
CA THR A 138 -8.27 -10.17 -3.50
C THR A 138 -7.74 -10.19 -4.94
N ASN A 139 -7.79 -9.04 -5.59
CA ASN A 139 -7.24 -8.87 -6.95
C ASN A 139 -5.76 -8.45 -6.95
N ILE A 140 -5.06 -8.43 -5.82
CA ILE A 140 -3.69 -7.93 -5.74
C ILE A 140 -2.75 -8.60 -6.73
N SER A 141 -2.85 -9.93 -6.91
CA SER A 141 -1.98 -10.66 -7.83
C SER A 141 -2.25 -10.34 -9.30
N SER A 142 -3.52 -10.22 -9.71
CA SER A 142 -3.89 -9.87 -11.09
C SER A 142 -3.55 -8.41 -11.40
N HIS A 143 -3.90 -7.49 -10.50
CA HIS A 143 -3.60 -6.08 -10.65
C HIS A 143 -2.08 -5.83 -10.65
N SER A 144 -1.31 -6.53 -9.80
CA SER A 144 0.15 -6.40 -9.81
C SER A 144 0.79 -6.84 -11.14
N VAL A 145 0.19 -7.80 -11.84
CA VAL A 145 0.65 -8.18 -13.20
C VAL A 145 0.23 -7.15 -14.23
N GLU A 146 -0.99 -6.64 -14.11
CA GLU A 146 -1.58 -5.66 -15.04
C GLU A 146 -0.85 -4.31 -14.99
N TYR A 147 -0.59 -3.79 -13.79
CA TYR A 147 0.02 -2.47 -13.58
C TYR A 147 1.54 -2.49 -13.42
N ARG A 148 2.19 -3.66 -13.59
CA ARG A 148 3.64 -3.77 -13.51
C ARG A 148 4.33 -2.94 -14.60
N PRO A 149 5.25 -2.03 -14.27
CA PRO A 149 5.99 -1.25 -15.27
C PRO A 149 6.79 -2.16 -16.21
N GLU A 150 6.73 -1.90 -17.52
CA GLU A 150 7.51 -2.63 -18.52
C GLU A 150 8.83 -1.94 -18.87
N ASN A 151 8.83 -0.63 -18.83
CA ASN A 151 9.91 0.20 -19.32
C ASN A 151 10.69 0.84 -18.17
N PRO A 152 11.98 1.19 -18.39
CA PRO A 152 12.79 1.91 -17.41
C PRO A 152 12.22 3.27 -17.01
N ASP A 153 11.35 3.85 -17.82
CA ASP A 153 10.67 5.13 -17.60
C ASP A 153 9.38 5.01 -16.75
N GLY A 154 9.03 3.80 -16.31
CA GLY A 154 7.83 3.56 -15.49
C GLY A 154 6.52 3.50 -16.27
N THR A 155 6.55 3.52 -17.62
CA THR A 155 5.32 3.36 -18.41
C THR A 155 4.74 1.96 -18.25
N VAL A 156 3.43 1.91 -17.99
CA VAL A 156 2.70 0.68 -17.69
C VAL A 156 2.49 -0.16 -18.95
N ARG A 157 2.62 -1.47 -18.78
CA ARG A 157 2.30 -2.47 -19.81
C ARG A 157 0.83 -2.35 -20.22
N THR A 158 0.58 -2.10 -21.50
CA THR A 158 -0.77 -2.31 -22.06
C THR A 158 -1.09 -3.82 -21.95
N PRO A 159 -2.14 -4.23 -21.24
CA PRO A 159 -2.45 -5.63 -21.07
C PRO A 159 -2.71 -6.24 -22.45
N LYS A 160 -1.85 -7.14 -22.90
CA LYS A 160 -2.27 -8.09 -23.94
C LYS A 160 -3.23 -9.04 -23.25
N HIS A 161 -4.52 -8.86 -23.46
CA HIS A 161 -5.57 -9.77 -23.02
C HIS A 161 -5.27 -11.19 -23.56
N LYS A 162 -4.45 -11.95 -22.83
CA LYS A 162 -4.51 -13.40 -22.86
C LYS A 162 -5.33 -13.79 -21.66
N SER A 163 -6.60 -14.09 -21.90
CA SER A 163 -7.42 -14.80 -20.92
C SER A 163 -6.67 -16.03 -20.46
N VAL A 164 -6.08 -16.00 -19.28
CA VAL A 164 -5.59 -17.20 -18.62
C VAL A 164 -6.82 -17.96 -18.16
N LYS A 165 -7.33 -18.86 -19.04
CA LYS A 165 -8.32 -19.83 -18.64
C LYS A 165 -7.73 -20.68 -17.51
N GLY A 166 -8.36 -20.60 -16.32
CA GLY A 166 -8.43 -21.71 -15.39
C GLY A 166 -7.24 -21.96 -14.47
N GLN A 167 -6.52 -20.94 -13.96
CA GLN A 167 -5.74 -21.12 -12.73
C GLN A 167 -6.07 -20.01 -11.76
N ASN A 168 -6.71 -20.40 -10.67
CA ASN A 168 -7.06 -19.52 -9.56
C ASN A 168 -5.75 -18.98 -8.95
N THR A 169 -5.52 -17.67 -9.01
CA THR A 169 -4.31 -17.04 -8.47
C THR A 169 -4.21 -17.21 -6.94
N GLY A 170 -5.32 -17.51 -6.27
CA GLY A 170 -5.37 -17.95 -4.88
C GLY A 170 -4.53 -19.20 -4.64
N ASP A 171 -4.66 -20.21 -5.51
CA ASP A 171 -3.95 -21.49 -5.38
C ASP A 171 -2.42 -21.33 -5.50
N ARG A 172 -1.93 -20.37 -6.28
CA ARG A 172 -0.49 -20.07 -6.38
C ARG A 172 0.06 -19.35 -5.14
N MET A 173 -0.74 -18.51 -4.52
CA MET A 173 -0.36 -17.83 -3.29
C MET A 173 -0.42 -18.80 -2.09
N GLU A 174 -1.42 -19.68 -2.04
CA GLU A 174 -1.50 -20.78 -1.07
C GLU A 174 -0.30 -21.74 -1.20
N ALA A 175 0.08 -22.10 -2.43
CA ALA A 175 1.25 -22.95 -2.66
C ALA A 175 2.57 -22.28 -2.22
N VAL A 176 2.71 -20.97 -2.36
CA VAL A 176 3.89 -20.21 -1.87
C VAL A 176 3.89 -20.11 -0.35
N MET A 177 2.70 -19.99 0.28
CA MET A 177 2.56 -19.88 1.73
C MET A 177 2.64 -21.25 2.43
N ALA A 178 2.34 -22.36 1.75
CA ALA A 178 2.50 -23.71 2.29
C ALA A 178 3.98 -24.17 2.37
N GLU A 179 4.90 -23.42 1.75
CA GLU A 179 6.35 -23.68 1.81
C GLU A 179 7.07 -22.86 2.92
N ILE A 180 6.31 -22.07 3.74
CA ILE A 180 6.81 -21.31 4.89
C ILE A 180 6.55 -22.07 6.18
#